data_bb4350d22644975a082cadd82b396f16
#
_entry.id   bb4350d22644975a082cadd82b396f16
#
_cell.length_a   1.000
_cell.length_b   1.000
_cell.length_c   1.000
_cell.angle_alpha   90.00
_cell.angle_beta   90.00
_cell.angle_gamma   90.00
#
_symmetry.space_group_name_H-M   'P 1'
#
loop_
_entity.id
_entity.type
_entity.pdbx_description
1 polymer ?
#
loop_
_entity_poly.entity_id
_entity_poly.type
_entity_poly.pdbx_seq_one_letter_code
_entity_poly.pdbx_strand_id
1 'polypeptide(L)'
;MTTEAIVTVQPAKGLSLFEKYLSVWVILCIVAGIVLGKVAPGFAKYLDGMAIYVGEAPVVSIPIAVCLFFMMYPIMVKIDFGEVIMAGKNAKPVALTLFVNWAIKPFTMYAISVFFLGTLFYGFIGPEAMDYVKMPLGLNLPVGATHGVGKVVLVNGIKTLEVPLWRSYLAGCILLGIAPCTAMVLVWGFLARGNDGHTLVMVAINSLTMLFLYGPLGGFLLGVGRLPVPWQALVLSIGIYVALPLVAGYISRKLI
;
A
#
# COMPACT_ATOMS: atom_id res chain seq x y z
N MET A 1 -2.57 -44.48 -29.35
CA MET A 1 -3.82 -43.72 -29.27
C MET A 1 -3.67 -42.76 -28.09
N THR A 2 -3.23 -41.57 -28.37
CA THR A 2 -3.07 -40.48 -27.38
C THR A 2 -4.41 -39.79 -27.26
N THR A 3 -5.07 -39.98 -26.12
CA THR A 3 -6.32 -39.28 -25.79
C THR A 3 -5.98 -37.83 -25.51
N GLU A 4 -6.22 -36.95 -26.47
CA GLU A 4 -6.22 -35.50 -26.26
C GLU A 4 -7.33 -35.15 -25.26
N ALA A 5 -6.94 -34.70 -24.08
CA ALA A 5 -7.86 -34.12 -23.11
C ALA A 5 -8.44 -32.84 -23.73
N ILE A 6 -9.69 -32.90 -24.15
CA ILE A 6 -10.47 -31.74 -24.59
C ILE A 6 -10.58 -30.81 -23.37
N VAL A 7 -9.75 -29.76 -23.36
CA VAL A 7 -9.90 -28.64 -22.40
C VAL A 7 -11.21 -27.94 -22.77
N THR A 8 -12.29 -28.30 -22.08
CA THR A 8 -13.54 -27.54 -22.15
C THR A 8 -13.31 -26.14 -21.60
N VAL A 9 -13.08 -25.21 -22.52
CA VAL A 9 -13.06 -23.78 -22.20
C VAL A 9 -14.47 -23.40 -21.75
N GLN A 10 -14.67 -23.26 -20.47
CA GLN A 10 -15.92 -22.73 -19.94
C GLN A 10 -16.13 -21.30 -20.51
N PRO A 11 -17.35 -20.98 -20.99
CA PRO A 11 -17.63 -19.64 -21.47
C PRO A 11 -17.39 -18.64 -20.34
N ALA A 12 -16.50 -17.67 -20.57
CA ALA A 12 -16.18 -16.63 -19.62
C ALA A 12 -17.48 -15.92 -19.18
N LYS A 13 -17.84 -16.03 -17.90
CA LYS A 13 -18.87 -15.18 -17.30
C LYS A 13 -18.48 -13.74 -17.57
N GLY A 14 -19.35 -12.99 -18.27
CA GLY A 14 -19.09 -11.57 -18.56
C GLY A 14 -18.85 -10.82 -17.25
N LEU A 15 -17.97 -9.81 -17.30
CA LEU A 15 -17.72 -8.90 -16.19
C LEU A 15 -19.03 -8.36 -15.66
N SER A 16 -19.20 -8.32 -14.35
CA SER A 16 -20.32 -7.60 -13.72
C SER A 16 -20.23 -6.10 -14.09
N LEU A 17 -21.36 -5.39 -14.12
CA LEU A 17 -21.39 -3.95 -14.40
C LEU A 17 -20.43 -3.18 -13.48
N PHE A 18 -20.30 -3.63 -12.24
CA PHE A 18 -19.38 -3.02 -11.27
C PHE A 18 -17.91 -3.18 -11.68
N GLU A 19 -17.50 -4.37 -12.07
CA GLU A 19 -16.10 -4.65 -12.49
C GLU A 19 -15.77 -3.95 -13.80
N LYS A 20 -16.71 -3.88 -14.75
CA LYS A 20 -16.53 -3.20 -16.03
C LYS A 20 -16.26 -1.71 -15.88
N TYR A 21 -16.91 -1.04 -14.92
CA TYR A 21 -16.79 0.40 -14.68
C TYR A 21 -16.04 0.72 -13.40
N LEU A 22 -15.19 -0.18 -12.91
CA LEU A 22 -14.47 0.00 -11.65
C LEU A 22 -13.68 1.31 -11.59
N SER A 23 -12.99 1.68 -12.68
CA SER A 23 -12.25 2.95 -12.75
C SER A 23 -13.16 4.17 -12.62
N VAL A 24 -14.37 4.11 -13.17
CA VAL A 24 -15.36 5.20 -13.06
C VAL A 24 -15.86 5.32 -11.62
N TRP A 25 -16.14 4.17 -10.96
CA TRP A 25 -16.53 4.16 -9.55
C TRP A 25 -15.45 4.73 -8.64
N VAL A 26 -14.18 4.40 -8.89
CA VAL A 26 -13.04 4.96 -8.13
C VAL A 26 -12.96 6.47 -8.30
N ILE A 27 -13.08 6.99 -9.52
CA ILE A 27 -13.07 8.44 -9.78
C ILE A 27 -14.24 9.12 -9.07
N LEU A 28 -15.45 8.55 -9.15
CA LEU A 28 -16.63 9.10 -8.47
C LEU A 28 -16.44 9.14 -6.94
N CYS A 29 -15.87 8.09 -6.36
CA CYS A 29 -15.56 8.05 -4.92
C CYS A 29 -14.52 9.10 -4.53
N ILE A 30 -13.49 9.33 -5.35
CA ILE A 30 -12.47 10.36 -5.11
C ILE A 30 -13.12 11.75 -5.16
N VAL A 31 -13.92 12.04 -6.19
CA VAL A 31 -14.62 13.32 -6.32
C VAL A 31 -15.58 13.53 -5.15
N ALA A 32 -16.37 12.52 -4.81
CA ALA A 32 -17.28 12.56 -3.66
C ALA A 32 -16.53 12.83 -2.34
N GLY A 33 -15.39 12.19 -2.14
CA GLY A 33 -14.54 12.42 -0.96
C GLY A 33 -14.00 13.84 -0.87
N ILE A 34 -13.54 14.40 -2.00
CA ILE A 34 -13.06 15.80 -2.07
C ILE A 34 -14.21 16.79 -1.79
N VAL A 35 -15.37 16.56 -2.39
CA VAL A 35 -16.56 17.40 -2.17
C VAL A 35 -16.98 17.33 -0.71
N LEU A 36 -17.09 16.13 -0.15
CA LEU A 36 -17.47 15.93 1.26
C LEU A 36 -16.49 16.62 2.22
N GLY A 37 -15.18 16.51 1.96
CA GLY A 37 -14.15 17.18 2.77
C GLY A 37 -14.24 18.72 2.73
N LYS A 38 -14.69 19.29 1.58
CA LYS A 38 -14.90 20.74 1.44
C LYS A 38 -16.23 21.22 2.03
N VAL A 39 -17.31 20.46 1.83
CA VAL A 39 -18.66 20.84 2.26
C VAL A 39 -18.87 20.57 3.75
N ALA A 40 -18.30 19.51 4.27
CA ALA A 40 -18.44 19.09 5.66
C ALA A 40 -17.06 18.92 6.36
N PRO A 41 -16.27 19.99 6.57
CA PRO A 41 -14.95 19.88 7.20
C PRO A 41 -15.00 19.35 8.64
N GLY A 42 -16.12 19.53 9.35
CA GLY A 42 -16.36 18.96 10.67
C GLY A 42 -16.40 17.43 10.65
N PHE A 43 -17.01 16.83 9.62
CA PHE A 43 -17.02 15.38 9.44
C PHE A 43 -15.62 14.82 9.15
N ALA A 44 -14.84 15.49 8.31
CA ALA A 44 -13.47 15.11 8.05
C ALA A 44 -12.60 15.16 9.32
N LYS A 45 -12.74 16.21 10.13
CA LYS A 45 -12.05 16.32 11.44
C LYS A 45 -12.50 15.25 12.45
N TYR A 46 -13.78 14.89 12.44
CA TYR A 46 -14.30 13.80 13.29
C TYR A 46 -13.67 12.46 12.91
N LEU A 47 -13.59 12.14 11.62
CA LEU A 47 -12.94 10.93 11.14
C LEU A 47 -11.44 10.90 11.45
N ASP A 48 -10.77 12.04 11.32
CA ASP A 48 -9.35 12.19 11.68
C ASP A 48 -9.13 12.01 13.18
N GLY A 49 -10.05 12.51 14.01
CA GLY A 49 -10.05 12.30 15.46
C GLY A 49 -10.21 10.85 15.91
N MET A 50 -10.68 9.96 15.02
CA MET A 50 -10.77 8.50 15.27
C MET A 50 -9.46 7.76 14.93
N ALA A 51 -8.37 8.48 14.67
CA ALA A 51 -7.08 7.86 14.45
C ALA A 51 -6.47 7.32 15.75
N ILE A 52 -5.82 6.16 15.66
CA ILE A 52 -4.99 5.64 16.74
C ILE A 52 -3.66 6.36 16.69
N TYR A 53 -3.33 7.04 17.77
CA TYR A 53 -2.06 7.74 17.92
C TYR A 53 -1.07 6.85 18.65
N VAL A 54 0.15 6.78 18.14
CA VAL A 54 1.30 6.22 18.87
C VAL A 54 2.25 7.38 19.14
N GLY A 55 2.27 7.84 20.39
CA GLY A 55 2.84 9.14 20.74
C GLY A 55 2.00 10.28 20.18
N GLU A 56 2.61 11.23 19.50
CA GLU A 56 1.92 12.38 18.89
C GLU A 56 1.57 12.19 17.40
N ALA A 57 1.99 11.09 16.77
CA ALA A 57 1.73 10.83 15.37
C ALA A 57 0.51 9.93 15.15
N PRO A 58 -0.45 10.29 14.27
CA PRO A 58 -1.53 9.40 13.88
C PRO A 58 -0.95 8.26 13.03
N VAL A 59 -1.11 7.04 13.49
CA VAL A 59 -0.54 5.86 12.80
C VAL A 59 -1.59 5.09 12.02
N VAL A 60 -2.78 4.94 12.60
CA VAL A 60 -3.86 4.16 12.01
C VAL A 60 -5.18 4.90 12.17
N SER A 61 -5.85 5.18 11.07
CA SER A 61 -7.23 5.66 11.07
C SER A 61 -8.18 4.47 11.22
N ILE A 62 -9.00 4.46 12.28
CA ILE A 62 -9.98 3.39 12.53
C ILE A 62 -10.96 3.23 11.36
N PRO A 63 -11.58 4.28 10.80
CA PRO A 63 -12.46 4.14 9.65
C PRO A 63 -11.78 3.50 8.44
N ILE A 64 -10.55 3.91 8.15
CA ILE A 64 -9.75 3.32 7.06
C ILE A 64 -9.43 1.85 7.37
N ALA A 65 -9.05 1.53 8.61
CA ALA A 65 -8.76 0.16 9.03
C ALA A 65 -9.97 -0.77 8.83
N VAL A 66 -11.16 -0.31 9.20
CA VAL A 66 -12.42 -1.06 9.01
C VAL A 66 -12.71 -1.27 7.52
N CYS A 67 -12.62 -0.23 6.69
CA CYS A 67 -12.82 -0.33 5.25
C CYS A 67 -11.82 -1.30 4.59
N LEU A 68 -10.54 -1.20 4.95
CA LEU A 68 -9.48 -2.09 4.43
C LEU A 68 -9.67 -3.53 4.91
N PHE A 69 -10.12 -3.73 6.15
CA PHE A 69 -10.43 -5.06 6.65
C PHE A 69 -11.53 -5.72 5.81
N PHE A 70 -12.66 -5.04 5.59
CA PHE A 70 -13.74 -5.59 4.76
C PHE A 70 -13.35 -5.77 3.30
N MET A 71 -12.42 -4.98 2.77
CA MET A 71 -11.87 -5.16 1.42
C MET A 71 -10.96 -6.39 1.34
N MET A 72 -10.07 -6.58 2.31
CA MET A 72 -9.07 -7.65 2.29
C MET A 72 -9.60 -8.99 2.79
N TYR A 73 -10.47 -9.00 3.79
CA TYR A 73 -10.97 -10.22 4.41
C TYR A 73 -11.59 -11.23 3.43
N PRO A 74 -12.51 -10.86 2.50
CA PRO A 74 -13.10 -11.81 1.56
C PRO A 74 -12.06 -12.43 0.60
N ILE A 75 -11.00 -11.70 0.29
CA ILE A 75 -9.90 -12.20 -0.54
C ILE A 75 -9.09 -13.22 0.25
N MET A 76 -8.78 -12.92 1.51
CA MET A 76 -7.99 -13.79 2.38
C MET A 76 -8.69 -15.10 2.73
N VAL A 77 -10.03 -15.08 2.90
CA VAL A 77 -10.82 -16.31 3.09
C VAL A 77 -10.74 -17.26 1.90
N LYS A 78 -10.63 -16.73 0.68
CA LYS A 78 -10.53 -17.54 -0.55
C LYS A 78 -9.15 -18.17 -0.76
N ILE A 79 -8.13 -17.72 -0.05
CA ILE A 79 -6.76 -18.23 -0.22
C ILE A 79 -6.65 -19.67 0.28
N ASP A 80 -6.25 -20.59 -0.62
CA ASP A 80 -5.86 -21.95 -0.25
C ASP A 80 -4.36 -22.00 0.08
N PHE A 81 -4.07 -22.08 1.37
CA PHE A 81 -2.68 -22.17 1.83
C PHE A 81 -2.00 -23.48 1.42
N GLY A 82 -2.77 -24.56 1.19
CA GLY A 82 -2.26 -25.80 0.63
C GLY A 82 -1.79 -25.63 -0.82
N GLU A 83 -2.57 -24.89 -1.63
CA GLU A 83 -2.17 -24.53 -2.99
C GLU A 83 -0.99 -23.58 -3.01
N VAL A 84 -0.89 -22.67 -2.07
CA VAL A 84 0.27 -21.77 -1.90
C VAL A 84 1.55 -22.57 -1.67
N ILE A 85 1.51 -23.60 -0.82
CA ILE A 85 2.64 -24.50 -0.57
C ILE A 85 2.96 -25.31 -1.82
N MET A 86 1.95 -25.82 -2.53
CA MET A 86 2.14 -26.58 -3.76
C MET A 86 2.62 -25.72 -4.94
N ALA A 87 2.30 -24.43 -4.97
CA ALA A 87 2.83 -23.49 -5.97
C ALA A 87 4.35 -23.37 -5.93
N GLY A 88 4.95 -23.66 -4.79
CA GLY A 88 6.41 -23.82 -4.66
C GLY A 88 7.00 -24.90 -5.57
N LYS A 89 6.18 -25.87 -6.05
CA LYS A 89 6.59 -26.89 -7.04
C LYS A 89 6.71 -26.31 -8.46
N ASN A 90 5.91 -25.28 -8.79
CA ASN A 90 6.00 -24.50 -10.04
C ASN A 90 6.69 -23.16 -9.77
N ALA A 91 7.94 -23.22 -9.33
CA ALA A 91 8.67 -22.07 -8.81
C ALA A 91 8.89 -20.91 -9.82
N LYS A 92 8.88 -21.20 -11.15
CA LYS A 92 9.20 -20.19 -12.17
C LYS A 92 8.28 -18.97 -12.19
N PRO A 93 6.93 -19.09 -12.29
CA PRO A 93 6.06 -17.91 -12.30
C PRO A 93 6.05 -17.20 -10.92
N VAL A 94 6.14 -17.96 -9.82
CA VAL A 94 6.22 -17.40 -8.46
C VAL A 94 7.48 -16.57 -8.30
N ALA A 95 8.64 -17.12 -8.64
CA ALA A 95 9.92 -16.45 -8.57
C ALA A 95 9.96 -15.18 -9.45
N LEU A 96 9.41 -15.25 -10.67
CA LEU A 96 9.32 -14.11 -11.56
C LEU A 96 8.48 -12.98 -10.94
N THR A 97 7.30 -13.32 -10.41
CA THR A 97 6.39 -12.34 -9.80
C THR A 97 7.03 -11.70 -8.56
N LEU A 98 7.66 -12.48 -7.69
CA LEU A 98 8.37 -11.97 -6.53
C LEU A 98 9.55 -11.07 -6.93
N PHE A 99 10.34 -11.50 -7.90
CA PHE A 99 11.46 -10.71 -8.40
C PHE A 99 11.01 -9.36 -8.97
N VAL A 100 9.98 -9.36 -9.82
CA VAL A 100 9.44 -8.11 -10.38
C VAL A 100 8.86 -7.21 -9.29
N ASN A 101 8.09 -7.77 -8.36
CA ASN A 101 7.43 -6.98 -7.30
C ASN A 101 8.40 -6.43 -6.26
N TRP A 102 9.47 -7.15 -5.93
CA TRP A 102 10.36 -6.78 -4.83
C TRP A 102 11.72 -6.25 -5.28
N ALA A 103 12.22 -6.67 -6.46
CA ALA A 103 13.51 -6.23 -6.97
C ALA A 103 13.42 -5.18 -8.09
N ILE A 104 12.37 -5.16 -8.89
CA ILE A 104 12.24 -4.20 -10.01
C ILE A 104 11.33 -3.04 -9.64
N LYS A 105 10.07 -3.34 -9.29
CA LYS A 105 9.02 -2.34 -9.11
C LYS A 105 9.36 -1.22 -8.10
N PRO A 106 9.91 -1.49 -6.91
CA PRO A 106 10.21 -0.44 -5.94
C PRO A 106 11.26 0.54 -6.44
N PHE A 107 12.32 0.03 -7.08
CA PHE A 107 13.40 0.86 -7.59
C PHE A 107 12.98 1.67 -8.83
N THR A 108 12.20 1.08 -9.73
CA THR A 108 11.64 1.82 -10.87
C THR A 108 10.68 2.90 -10.39
N MET A 109 9.84 2.62 -9.40
CA MET A 109 8.95 3.62 -8.82
C MET A 109 9.72 4.75 -8.15
N TYR A 110 10.79 4.43 -7.40
CA TYR A 110 11.69 5.42 -6.82
C TYR A 110 12.29 6.32 -7.91
N ALA A 111 12.88 5.74 -8.95
CA ALA A 111 13.53 6.49 -10.03
C ALA A 111 12.53 7.39 -10.79
N ILE A 112 11.36 6.85 -11.13
CA ILE A 112 10.29 7.60 -11.79
C ILE A 112 9.80 8.75 -10.89
N SER A 113 9.57 8.48 -9.60
CA SER A 113 9.10 9.50 -8.67
C SER A 113 10.12 10.62 -8.47
N VAL A 114 11.40 10.29 -8.35
CA VAL A 114 12.48 11.29 -8.28
C VAL A 114 12.51 12.13 -9.54
N PHE A 115 12.41 11.52 -10.72
CA PHE A 115 12.40 12.23 -11.98
C PHE A 115 11.19 13.17 -12.09
N PHE A 116 9.98 12.68 -11.85
CA PHE A 116 8.78 13.50 -12.00
C PHE A 116 8.67 14.58 -10.92
N LEU A 117 8.83 14.24 -9.65
CA LEU A 117 8.67 15.18 -8.55
C LEU A 117 9.87 16.09 -8.37
N GLY A 118 11.08 15.59 -8.65
CA GLY A 118 12.32 16.36 -8.47
C GLY A 118 12.72 17.22 -9.68
N THR A 119 12.13 16.97 -10.86
CA THR A 119 12.45 17.75 -12.08
C THR A 119 11.20 18.32 -12.73
N LEU A 120 10.29 17.48 -13.24
CA LEU A 120 9.17 17.91 -14.07
C LEU A 120 8.15 18.74 -13.30
N PHE A 121 7.72 18.27 -12.13
CA PHE A 121 6.73 18.93 -11.29
C PHE A 121 7.34 19.80 -10.19
N TYR A 122 8.66 19.89 -10.11
CA TYR A 122 9.34 20.66 -9.07
C TYR A 122 8.91 22.12 -9.01
N GLY A 123 8.82 22.78 -10.19
CA GLY A 123 8.35 24.16 -10.30
C GLY A 123 6.86 24.32 -9.97
N PHE A 124 6.02 23.31 -10.26
CA PHE A 124 4.60 23.31 -9.96
C PHE A 124 4.31 23.08 -8.46
N ILE A 125 5.08 22.21 -7.81
CA ILE A 125 4.96 21.95 -6.36
C ILE A 125 5.42 23.18 -5.57
N GLY A 126 6.34 23.95 -6.12
CA GLY A 126 6.98 25.10 -5.49
C GLY A 126 8.29 24.72 -4.80
N PRO A 127 9.42 25.29 -5.23
CA PRO A 127 10.74 24.95 -4.69
C PRO A 127 10.89 25.31 -3.21
N GLU A 128 10.16 26.32 -2.73
CA GLU A 128 10.16 26.77 -1.32
C GLU A 128 9.02 26.18 -0.48
N ALA A 129 8.18 25.32 -1.09
CA ALA A 129 7.08 24.70 -0.35
C ALA A 129 7.63 23.68 0.65
N MET A 130 7.30 23.87 1.92
CA MET A 130 7.71 23.01 3.04
C MET A 130 6.53 22.25 3.61
N ASP A 131 6.80 21.04 4.05
CA ASP A 131 5.88 20.21 4.82
C ASP A 131 6.40 20.04 6.23
N TYR A 132 5.49 20.02 7.21
CA TYR A 132 5.80 19.90 8.62
C TYR A 132 5.40 18.54 9.15
N VAL A 133 6.35 17.61 9.11
CA VAL A 133 6.14 16.24 9.54
C VAL A 133 6.43 16.10 11.02
N LYS A 134 5.52 15.48 11.77
CA LYS A 134 5.75 15.18 13.20
C LYS A 134 7.00 14.30 13.35
N MET A 135 7.77 14.56 14.41
CA MET A 135 8.99 13.79 14.65
C MET A 135 8.70 12.31 14.86
N PRO A 136 9.51 11.41 14.27
CA PRO A 136 9.42 9.97 14.53
C PRO A 136 9.59 9.69 16.02
N LEU A 137 8.82 8.74 16.55
CA LEU A 137 8.92 8.31 17.95
C LEU A 137 10.33 7.82 18.29
N GLY A 138 10.83 8.28 19.42
CA GLY A 138 12.20 7.97 19.90
C GLY A 138 13.28 8.92 19.38
N LEU A 139 12.97 9.83 18.45
CA LEU A 139 13.91 10.82 17.96
C LEU A 139 13.72 12.15 18.73
N ASN A 140 14.55 12.43 19.72
CA ASN A 140 14.51 13.67 20.48
C ASN A 140 15.71 14.55 20.15
N LEU A 141 15.62 15.29 19.05
CA LEU A 141 16.65 16.22 18.61
C LEU A 141 16.37 17.64 19.10
N PRO A 142 17.41 18.47 19.34
CA PRO A 142 17.23 19.87 19.65
C PRO A 142 16.66 20.65 18.45
N VAL A 143 15.96 21.74 18.72
CA VAL A 143 15.46 22.66 17.68
C VAL A 143 16.65 23.23 16.90
N GLY A 144 16.53 23.23 15.58
CA GLY A 144 17.60 23.65 14.67
C GLY A 144 18.52 22.50 14.20
N ALA A 145 18.44 21.31 14.82
CA ALA A 145 19.19 20.15 14.32
C ALA A 145 18.63 19.66 12.99
N THR A 146 19.49 19.08 12.18
CA THR A 146 19.10 18.46 10.90
C THR A 146 19.01 16.95 11.05
N HIS A 147 17.96 16.34 10.48
CA HIS A 147 17.82 14.90 10.37
C HIS A 147 17.44 14.51 8.94
N GLY A 148 18.38 13.89 8.26
CA GLY A 148 18.22 13.60 6.82
C GLY A 148 18.12 14.88 5.99
N VAL A 149 16.99 15.10 5.34
CA VAL A 149 16.68 16.32 4.59
C VAL A 149 15.84 17.33 5.36
N GLY A 150 15.42 16.97 6.57
CA GLY A 150 14.55 17.80 7.42
C GLY A 150 15.34 18.58 8.47
N LYS A 151 14.81 19.74 8.83
CA LYS A 151 15.30 20.57 9.94
C LYS A 151 14.26 20.57 11.07
N VAL A 152 14.71 20.40 12.31
CA VAL A 152 13.80 20.43 13.46
C VAL A 152 13.39 21.86 13.75
N VAL A 153 12.10 22.13 13.67
CA VAL A 153 11.47 23.43 13.95
C VAL A 153 10.38 23.27 15.00
N LEU A 154 10.03 24.36 15.65
CA LEU A 154 8.89 24.42 16.59
C LEU A 154 7.68 25.01 15.86
N VAL A 155 6.63 24.20 15.72
CA VAL A 155 5.34 24.63 15.17
C VAL A 155 4.28 24.47 16.27
N ASN A 156 3.66 25.56 16.70
CA ASN A 156 2.68 25.55 17.79
C ASN A 156 3.17 24.88 19.09
N GLY A 157 4.45 25.04 19.42
CA GLY A 157 5.05 24.43 20.61
C GLY A 157 5.44 22.95 20.47
N ILE A 158 5.17 22.32 19.31
CA ILE A 158 5.49 20.94 19.04
C ILE A 158 6.72 20.88 18.12
N LYS A 159 7.68 20.02 18.45
CA LYS A 159 8.84 19.76 17.59
C LYS A 159 8.39 19.00 16.33
N THR A 160 8.63 19.58 15.17
CA THR A 160 8.32 19.02 13.86
C THR A 160 9.56 19.03 12.98
N LEU A 161 9.59 18.16 11.98
CA LEU A 161 10.59 18.17 10.91
C LEU A 161 10.03 18.97 9.74
N GLU A 162 10.66 20.08 9.42
CA GLU A 162 10.43 20.86 8.21
C GLU A 162 11.17 20.17 7.04
N VAL A 163 10.42 19.67 6.07
CA VAL A 163 10.93 18.89 4.92
C VAL A 163 10.40 19.53 3.63
N PRO A 164 11.20 19.62 2.55
CA PRO A 164 10.67 20.07 1.27
C PRO A 164 9.46 19.24 0.82
N LEU A 165 8.36 19.90 0.43
CA LEU A 165 7.07 19.26 0.13
C LEU A 165 7.18 18.14 -0.92
N TRP A 166 8.00 18.34 -1.98
CA TRP A 166 8.21 17.31 -2.98
C TRP A 166 8.86 16.04 -2.42
N ARG A 167 9.63 16.14 -1.33
CA ARG A 167 10.22 15.00 -0.63
C ARG A 167 9.18 14.21 0.16
N SER A 168 8.21 14.88 0.75
CA SER A 168 7.06 14.21 1.40
C SER A 168 6.24 13.44 0.38
N TYR A 169 5.98 14.02 -0.80
CA TYR A 169 5.34 13.30 -1.90
C TYR A 169 6.18 12.11 -2.39
N LEU A 170 7.49 12.28 -2.48
CA LEU A 170 8.40 11.19 -2.83
C LEU A 170 8.31 10.03 -1.82
N ALA A 171 8.25 10.32 -0.53
CA ALA A 171 8.06 9.30 0.51
C ALA A 171 6.76 8.52 0.31
N GLY A 172 5.65 9.22 0.03
CA GLY A 172 4.38 8.59 -0.29
C GLY A 172 4.44 7.69 -1.53
N CYS A 173 5.08 8.15 -2.60
CA CYS A 173 5.28 7.38 -3.82
C CYS A 173 6.14 6.13 -3.60
N ILE A 174 7.20 6.23 -2.79
CA ILE A 174 8.04 5.09 -2.41
C ILE A 174 7.22 4.03 -1.70
N LEU A 175 6.49 4.42 -0.65
CA LEU A 175 5.67 3.49 0.14
C LEU A 175 4.57 2.85 -0.71
N LEU A 176 3.90 3.62 -1.58
CA LEU A 176 2.93 3.09 -2.52
C LEU A 176 3.57 2.13 -3.53
N GLY A 177 4.75 2.46 -4.02
CA GLY A 177 5.48 1.65 -5.00
C GLY A 177 5.96 0.31 -4.47
N ILE A 178 6.27 0.20 -3.18
CA ILE A 178 6.70 -1.07 -2.56
C ILE A 178 5.53 -2.03 -2.42
N ALA A 179 4.34 -1.55 -2.04
CA ALA A 179 3.18 -2.40 -1.79
C ALA A 179 2.74 -3.16 -3.05
N PRO A 180 2.68 -4.50 -3.04
CA PRO A 180 2.09 -5.26 -4.14
C PRO A 180 0.58 -5.07 -4.18
N CYS A 181 0.00 -4.96 -5.39
CA CYS A 181 -1.45 -4.88 -5.56
C CYS A 181 -2.09 -6.24 -5.32
N THR A 182 -3.12 -6.31 -4.49
CA THR A 182 -3.85 -7.54 -4.18
C THR A 182 -5.27 -7.55 -4.73
N ALA A 183 -5.95 -6.41 -4.80
CA ALA A 183 -7.35 -6.33 -5.21
C ALA A 183 -7.51 -6.29 -6.74
N MET A 184 -6.80 -5.38 -7.42
CA MET A 184 -6.94 -5.19 -8.87
C MET A 184 -6.33 -6.33 -9.71
N VAL A 185 -5.42 -7.09 -9.13
CA VAL A 185 -4.73 -8.17 -9.86
C VAL A 185 -5.69 -9.28 -10.30
N LEU A 186 -6.74 -9.56 -9.52
CA LEU A 186 -7.78 -10.52 -9.89
C LEU A 186 -8.60 -10.01 -11.08
N VAL A 187 -8.92 -8.72 -11.12
CA VAL A 187 -9.61 -8.09 -12.25
C VAL A 187 -8.75 -8.16 -13.52
N TRP A 188 -7.47 -7.83 -13.40
CA TRP A 188 -6.53 -7.93 -14.53
C TRP A 188 -6.31 -9.38 -15.01
N GLY A 189 -6.23 -10.34 -14.07
CA GLY A 189 -6.16 -11.76 -14.38
C GLY A 189 -7.35 -12.21 -15.20
N PHE A 190 -8.55 -11.83 -14.80
CA PHE A 190 -9.78 -12.12 -15.52
C PHE A 190 -9.82 -11.46 -16.92
N LEU A 191 -9.49 -10.16 -17.02
CA LEU A 191 -9.44 -9.45 -18.30
C LEU A 191 -8.43 -10.05 -19.28
N ALA A 192 -7.28 -10.48 -18.77
CA ALA A 192 -6.24 -11.13 -19.55
C ALA A 192 -6.57 -12.61 -19.90
N ARG A 193 -7.73 -13.13 -19.48
CA ARG A 193 -8.09 -14.56 -19.56
C ARG A 193 -7.03 -15.46 -18.94
N GLY A 194 -6.43 -15.00 -17.84
CA GLY A 194 -5.42 -15.72 -17.09
C GLY A 194 -6.02 -16.86 -16.25
N ASN A 195 -5.16 -17.58 -15.55
CA ASN A 195 -5.58 -18.61 -14.61
C ASN A 195 -5.90 -17.97 -13.26
N ASP A 196 -7.19 -17.89 -12.90
CA ASP A 196 -7.67 -17.25 -11.67
C ASP A 196 -7.13 -17.93 -10.41
N GLY A 197 -7.02 -19.26 -10.40
CA GLY A 197 -6.45 -19.99 -9.27
C GLY A 197 -4.99 -19.63 -9.06
N HIS A 198 -4.21 -19.57 -10.13
CA HIS A 198 -2.81 -19.17 -10.07
C HIS A 198 -2.67 -17.69 -9.60
N THR A 199 -3.52 -16.81 -10.11
CA THR A 199 -3.56 -15.40 -9.71
C THR A 199 -3.85 -15.27 -8.21
N LEU A 200 -4.79 -16.03 -7.67
CA LEU A 200 -5.11 -16.04 -6.25
C LEU A 200 -3.93 -16.51 -5.39
N VAL A 201 -3.22 -17.54 -5.82
CA VAL A 201 -2.01 -18.03 -5.15
C VAL A 201 -0.92 -16.94 -5.14
N MET A 202 -0.74 -16.22 -6.27
CA MET A 202 0.20 -15.09 -6.33
C MET A 202 -0.18 -13.96 -5.36
N VAL A 203 -1.46 -13.64 -5.22
CA VAL A 203 -1.96 -12.66 -4.24
C VAL A 203 -1.60 -13.09 -2.82
N ALA A 204 -1.79 -14.37 -2.50
CA ALA A 204 -1.48 -14.93 -1.20
C ALA A 204 0.03 -14.83 -0.87
N ILE A 205 0.88 -15.25 -1.81
CA ILE A 205 2.34 -15.19 -1.64
C ILE A 205 2.82 -13.75 -1.49
N ASN A 206 2.30 -12.82 -2.29
CA ASN A 206 2.62 -11.40 -2.19
C ASN A 206 2.18 -10.81 -0.84
N SER A 207 1.01 -11.19 -0.33
CA SER A 207 0.53 -10.74 0.99
C SER A 207 1.41 -11.27 2.13
N LEU A 208 1.83 -12.52 2.05
CA LEU A 208 2.75 -13.12 3.03
C LEU A 208 4.14 -12.46 2.98
N THR A 209 4.70 -12.27 1.79
CA THR A 209 6.01 -11.63 1.63
C THR A 209 5.98 -10.17 2.03
N MET A 210 4.85 -9.47 1.87
CA MET A 210 4.65 -8.10 2.30
C MET A 210 4.85 -7.92 3.81
N LEU A 211 4.42 -8.89 4.62
CA LEU A 211 4.60 -8.84 6.07
C LEU A 211 6.08 -8.69 6.47
N PHE A 212 6.98 -9.29 5.70
CA PHE A 212 8.40 -9.34 6.01
C PHE A 212 9.24 -8.33 5.23
N LEU A 213 8.91 -8.07 3.95
CA LEU A 213 9.75 -7.28 3.06
C LEU A 213 9.36 -5.81 3.00
N TYR A 214 8.09 -5.45 3.27
CA TYR A 214 7.62 -4.07 3.14
C TYR A 214 8.36 -3.11 4.09
N GLY A 215 8.49 -3.47 5.35
CA GLY A 215 9.19 -2.64 6.35
C GLY A 215 10.68 -2.42 6.01
N PRO A 216 11.48 -3.48 5.86
CA PRO A 216 12.90 -3.35 5.53
C PRO A 216 13.15 -2.59 4.20
N LEU A 217 12.39 -2.90 3.15
CA LEU A 217 12.56 -2.25 1.86
C LEU A 217 12.10 -0.78 1.88
N GLY A 218 11.00 -0.50 2.61
CA GLY A 218 10.55 0.87 2.86
C GLY A 218 11.59 1.69 3.60
N GLY A 219 12.13 1.14 4.68
CA GLY A 219 13.21 1.76 5.44
C GLY A 219 14.47 2.00 4.61
N PHE A 220 14.85 1.03 3.78
CA PHE A 220 15.99 1.18 2.89
C PHE A 220 15.78 2.30 1.85
N LEU A 221 14.67 2.28 1.11
CA LEU A 221 14.42 3.27 0.06
C LEU A 221 14.18 4.69 0.61
N LEU A 222 13.48 4.82 1.74
CA LEU A 222 13.35 6.10 2.43
C LEU A 222 14.71 6.58 2.94
N GLY A 223 15.56 5.68 3.46
CA GLY A 223 16.92 5.97 3.89
C GLY A 223 17.81 6.45 2.75
N VAL A 224 17.74 5.84 1.56
CA VAL A 224 18.41 6.32 0.34
C VAL A 224 17.97 7.75 -0.02
N GLY A 225 16.67 8.04 0.12
CA GLY A 225 16.11 9.38 -0.05
C GLY A 225 16.45 10.35 1.08
N ARG A 226 17.17 9.92 2.12
CA ARG A 226 17.42 10.68 3.37
C ARG A 226 16.14 11.17 4.06
N LEU A 227 15.05 10.41 3.89
CA LEU A 227 13.76 10.70 4.49
C LEU A 227 13.67 10.02 5.86
N PRO A 228 12.98 10.63 6.84
CA PRO A 228 12.78 9.98 8.13
C PRO A 228 11.94 8.72 7.99
N VAL A 229 12.40 7.60 8.59
CA VAL A 229 11.72 6.31 8.51
C VAL A 229 10.84 6.11 9.74
N PRO A 230 9.51 6.11 9.59
CA PRO A 230 8.59 5.90 10.70
C PRO A 230 8.39 4.40 10.97
N TRP A 231 9.41 3.71 11.50
CA TRP A 231 9.40 2.26 11.71
C TRP A 231 8.18 1.76 12.48
N GLN A 232 7.80 2.46 13.53
CA GLN A 232 6.65 2.06 14.37
C GLN A 232 5.34 2.15 13.59
N ALA A 233 5.15 3.22 12.81
CA ALA A 233 3.99 3.37 11.95
C ALA A 233 3.94 2.28 10.86
N LEU A 234 5.09 1.95 10.25
CA LEU A 234 5.18 0.89 9.25
C LEU A 234 4.80 -0.48 9.83
N VAL A 235 5.40 -0.87 10.96
CA VAL A 235 5.12 -2.16 11.60
C VAL A 235 3.67 -2.26 12.05
N LEU A 236 3.13 -1.21 12.67
CA LEU A 236 1.75 -1.21 13.16
C LEU A 236 0.75 -1.23 11.99
N SER A 237 1.00 -0.48 10.93
CA SER A 237 0.16 -0.47 9.72
C SER A 237 0.15 -1.85 9.05
N ILE A 238 1.29 -2.52 8.91
CA ILE A 238 1.36 -3.87 8.38
C ILE A 238 0.56 -4.84 9.27
N GLY A 239 0.71 -4.73 10.59
CA GLY A 239 -0.03 -5.56 11.55
C GLY A 239 -1.54 -5.42 11.40
N ILE A 240 -2.03 -4.20 11.35
CA ILE A 240 -3.47 -3.92 11.33
C ILE A 240 -4.09 -4.14 9.93
N TYR A 241 -3.42 -3.64 8.88
CA TYR A 241 -4.03 -3.65 7.54
C TYR A 241 -3.79 -4.94 6.75
N VAL A 242 -2.75 -5.71 7.09
CA VAL A 242 -2.39 -6.94 6.38
C VAL A 242 -2.48 -8.17 7.26
N ALA A 243 -1.79 -8.18 8.42
CA ALA A 243 -1.71 -9.37 9.25
C ALA A 243 -3.07 -9.74 9.86
N LEU A 244 -3.83 -8.76 10.36
CA LEU A 244 -5.13 -9.01 10.99
C LEU A 244 -6.16 -9.59 10.01
N PRO A 245 -6.40 -9.04 8.79
CA PRO A 245 -7.28 -9.67 7.81
C PRO A 245 -6.81 -11.06 7.36
N LEU A 246 -5.49 -11.27 7.25
CA LEU A 246 -4.91 -12.55 6.87
C LEU A 246 -5.19 -13.62 7.92
N VAL A 247 -4.96 -13.32 9.20
CA VAL A 247 -5.23 -14.24 10.32
C VAL A 247 -6.73 -14.52 10.42
N ALA A 248 -7.57 -13.49 10.33
CA ALA A 248 -9.03 -13.64 10.35
C ALA A 248 -9.51 -14.51 9.17
N GLY A 249 -9.03 -14.28 7.97
CA GLY A 249 -9.35 -15.08 6.79
C GLY A 249 -8.91 -16.54 6.91
N TYR A 250 -7.70 -16.77 7.43
CA TYR A 250 -7.20 -18.12 7.69
C TYR A 250 -8.05 -18.89 8.70
N ILE A 251 -8.38 -18.26 9.83
CA ILE A 251 -9.21 -18.87 10.87
C ILE A 251 -10.60 -19.19 10.33
N SER A 252 -11.24 -18.23 9.65
CA SER A 252 -12.58 -18.42 9.07
C SER A 252 -12.61 -19.57 8.07
N ARG A 253 -11.60 -19.67 7.19
CA ARG A 253 -11.49 -20.77 6.24
C ARG A 253 -11.34 -22.13 6.92
N LYS A 254 -10.64 -22.19 8.06
CA LYS A 254 -10.46 -23.44 8.81
C LYS A 254 -11.71 -23.89 9.55
N LEU A 255 -12.62 -22.95 9.83
CA LEU A 255 -13.88 -23.20 10.56
C LEU A 255 -15.06 -23.53 9.62
N ILE A 256 -14.97 -23.17 8.34
CA ILE A 256 -15.95 -23.46 7.29
C ILE A 256 -15.55 -24.74 6.55
#